data_b49e65038d7873286424ae75d5d9713f
#
_entry.id   b49e65038d7873286424ae75d5d9713f
#
_cell.length_a   1.000
_cell.length_b   1.000
_cell.length_c   1.000
_cell.angle_alpha   90.00
_cell.angle_beta   90.00
_cell.angle_gamma   90.00
#
_symmetry.space_group_name_H-M   'P 1'
#
loop_
_entity.id
_entity.type
_entity.pdbx_description
1 polymer ?
#
loop_
_entity_poly.entity_id
_entity_poly.type
_entity_poly.pdbx_seq_one_letter_code
_entity_poly.pdbx_strand_id
1 'polypeptide(L)'
;MIKAVIFDLDNTLYNFDAANEFGIRALAAYTEPVFGWDYPKMKDLYEESREKLTERMGDVGSAHNRLLRFQNLLEEKKLPLHPHALEMAKAYWRGVLDNMEPSPGAREIMEELRRMGIRIGLGTDMTAYMQYEKLIRLGLMEYMDFIVSSEEAGTDKPGNAFFMLCARKAGCLPGECLFIGDNIVRDYGGAAAAGMQARWFIPPWKQKNHLRHSETAFADKPSLAQPGMAQTSTAQISTAKSGTVHPGIAQHGTDSEMNGKGKPASGFLTAADGLFPKEASKDLEPAFARALQDPGAPESRAVLDAVPRIFALSEIPEIVRRQRS
;
A
#
# COMPACT_ATOMS: atom_id res chain seq x y z
N MET A 1 -2.05 -1.86 27.03
CA MET A 1 -0.72 -1.16 27.14
C MET A 1 0.12 -1.53 25.92
N ILE A 2 0.67 -0.56 25.19
CA ILE A 2 1.56 -0.81 24.05
C ILE A 2 2.92 -1.33 24.55
N LYS A 3 3.37 -2.43 23.95
CA LYS A 3 4.67 -3.08 24.20
C LYS A 3 5.58 -3.05 22.98
N ALA A 4 5.02 -2.93 21.77
CA ALA A 4 5.78 -2.83 20.54
C ALA A 4 5.21 -1.74 19.62
N VAL A 5 6.09 -1.03 18.93
CA VAL A 5 5.76 -0.13 17.81
C VAL A 5 6.37 -0.71 16.54
N ILE A 6 5.56 -0.86 15.50
CA ILE A 6 5.94 -1.46 14.23
C ILE A 6 5.78 -0.40 13.16
N PHE A 7 6.82 -0.12 12.43
CA PHE A 7 6.83 0.87 11.37
C PHE A 7 6.76 0.19 10.01
N ASP A 8 5.99 0.75 9.11
CA ASP A 8 6.25 0.58 7.69
C ASP A 8 7.53 1.34 7.29
N LEU A 9 8.08 1.06 6.10
CA LEU A 9 9.32 1.66 5.64
C LEU A 9 9.10 2.71 4.56
N ASP A 10 8.55 2.29 3.42
CA ASP A 10 8.46 3.10 2.20
C ASP A 10 7.39 4.19 2.36
N ASN A 11 7.76 5.47 2.21
CA ASN A 11 6.94 6.65 2.52
C ASN A 11 6.56 6.84 4.00
N THR A 12 7.13 6.04 4.88
CA THR A 12 6.97 6.20 6.35
C THR A 12 8.28 6.62 7.00
N LEU A 13 9.31 5.80 6.93
CA LEU A 13 10.62 6.10 7.52
C LEU A 13 11.56 6.86 6.57
N TYR A 14 11.20 7.00 5.32
CA TYR A 14 11.84 7.85 4.30
C TYR A 14 10.89 8.17 3.15
N ASN A 15 11.23 9.13 2.30
CA ASN A 15 10.45 9.50 1.12
C ASN A 15 10.78 8.58 -0.05
N PHE A 16 10.03 7.46 -0.17
CA PHE A 16 10.23 6.51 -1.27
C PHE A 16 9.90 7.14 -2.63
N ASP A 17 8.86 7.96 -2.75
CA ASP A 17 8.44 8.55 -4.03
C ASP A 17 9.57 9.40 -4.62
N ALA A 18 10.25 10.20 -3.79
CA ALA A 18 11.41 10.98 -4.22
C ALA A 18 12.60 10.09 -4.58
N ALA A 19 12.92 9.10 -3.75
CA ALA A 19 14.04 8.18 -4.01
C ALA A 19 13.80 7.32 -5.28
N ASN A 20 12.56 6.87 -5.51
CA ASN A 20 12.16 6.13 -6.71
C ASN A 20 12.38 6.94 -7.99
N GLU A 21 12.12 8.23 -7.95
CA GLU A 21 12.38 9.14 -9.08
C GLU A 21 13.87 9.16 -9.45
N PHE A 22 14.79 9.18 -8.48
CA PHE A 22 16.22 9.06 -8.72
C PHE A 22 16.59 7.67 -9.27
N GLY A 23 15.93 6.61 -8.80
CA GLY A 23 16.08 5.27 -9.34
C GLY A 23 15.71 5.18 -10.83
N ILE A 24 14.57 5.78 -11.22
CA ILE A 24 14.14 5.81 -12.64
C ILE A 24 15.09 6.64 -13.49
N ARG A 25 15.62 7.78 -12.97
CA ARG A 25 16.63 8.57 -13.70
C ARG A 25 17.95 7.82 -13.91
N ALA A 26 18.43 7.13 -12.89
CA ALA A 26 19.63 6.30 -13.00
C ALA A 26 19.42 5.14 -13.98
N LEU A 27 18.23 4.54 -13.98
CA LEU A 27 17.84 3.51 -14.93
C LEU A 27 17.81 4.06 -16.37
N ALA A 28 17.21 5.24 -16.60
CA ALA A 28 17.20 5.90 -17.90
C ALA A 28 18.61 6.23 -18.40
N ALA A 29 19.48 6.73 -17.54
CA ALA A 29 20.89 6.98 -17.88
C ALA A 29 21.64 5.72 -18.36
N TYR A 30 21.25 4.54 -17.85
CA TYR A 30 21.75 3.26 -18.34
C TYR A 30 21.10 2.85 -19.67
N THR A 31 19.79 3.01 -19.82
CA THR A 31 19.03 2.46 -20.96
C THR A 31 19.04 3.35 -22.20
N GLU A 32 19.24 4.65 -22.05
CA GLU A 32 19.28 5.59 -23.19
C GLU A 32 20.39 5.27 -24.19
N PRO A 33 21.68 5.11 -23.82
CA PRO A 33 22.73 4.79 -24.75
C PRO A 33 22.65 3.35 -25.33
N VAL A 34 21.93 2.44 -24.66
CA VAL A 34 21.84 1.02 -25.01
C VAL A 34 20.63 0.72 -25.86
N PHE A 35 19.48 1.27 -25.51
CA PHE A 35 18.17 0.96 -26.11
C PHE A 35 17.45 2.19 -26.67
N GLY A 36 18.01 3.39 -26.52
CA GLY A 36 17.32 4.63 -26.86
C GLY A 36 16.14 4.97 -25.95
N TRP A 37 16.10 4.40 -24.73
CA TRP A 37 15.06 4.70 -23.76
C TRP A 37 15.51 5.82 -22.82
N ASP A 38 15.13 7.03 -23.20
CA ASP A 38 15.31 8.22 -22.39
C ASP A 38 14.44 8.23 -21.13
N TYR A 39 14.55 9.26 -20.30
CA TYR A 39 13.81 9.30 -19.03
C TYR A 39 12.28 9.22 -19.19
N PRO A 40 11.61 10.00 -20.07
CA PRO A 40 10.16 9.86 -20.27
C PRO A 40 9.76 8.44 -20.68
N LYS A 41 10.42 7.89 -21.67
CA LYS A 41 10.17 6.53 -22.16
C LYS A 41 10.40 5.48 -21.09
N MET A 42 11.51 5.60 -20.33
CA MET A 42 11.83 4.65 -19.28
C MET A 42 10.85 4.69 -18.13
N LYS A 43 10.33 5.88 -17.79
CA LYS A 43 9.30 6.06 -16.77
C LYS A 43 8.02 5.31 -17.14
N ASP A 44 7.54 5.48 -18.38
CA ASP A 44 6.35 4.77 -18.86
C ASP A 44 6.56 3.24 -18.84
N LEU A 45 7.70 2.77 -19.34
CA LEU A 45 8.04 1.34 -19.34
C LEU A 45 8.17 0.78 -17.91
N TYR A 46 8.68 1.57 -16.98
CA TYR A 46 8.79 1.19 -15.57
C TYR A 46 7.42 0.96 -14.94
N GLU A 47 6.47 1.87 -15.14
CA GLU A 47 5.11 1.74 -14.61
C GLU A 47 4.38 0.58 -15.29
N GLU A 48 4.42 0.49 -16.63
CA GLU A 48 3.82 -0.62 -17.38
C GLU A 48 4.35 -1.99 -16.90
N SER A 49 5.67 -2.12 -16.71
CA SER A 49 6.30 -3.36 -16.24
C SER A 49 5.92 -3.70 -14.80
N ARG A 50 5.68 -2.68 -13.96
CA ARG A 50 5.20 -2.85 -12.60
C ARG A 50 3.79 -3.43 -12.57
N GLU A 51 2.89 -2.81 -13.33
CA GLU A 51 1.49 -3.24 -13.41
C GLU A 51 1.37 -4.67 -13.90
N LYS A 52 2.02 -5.00 -15.02
CA LYS A 52 2.01 -6.36 -15.59
C LYS A 52 2.55 -7.43 -14.63
N LEU A 53 3.63 -7.12 -13.92
CA LEU A 53 4.20 -8.08 -12.97
C LEU A 53 3.28 -8.29 -11.76
N THR A 54 2.70 -7.20 -11.23
CA THR A 54 1.75 -7.27 -10.11
C THR A 54 0.48 -8.01 -10.50
N GLU A 55 -0.09 -7.74 -11.68
CA GLU A 55 -1.26 -8.46 -12.19
C GLU A 55 -1.00 -9.96 -12.29
N ARG A 56 0.18 -10.35 -12.79
CA ARG A 56 0.54 -11.77 -12.95
C ARG A 56 0.81 -12.49 -11.64
N MET A 57 1.49 -11.85 -10.69
CA MET A 57 1.99 -12.48 -9.48
C MET A 57 1.09 -12.28 -8.25
N GLY A 58 0.22 -11.26 -8.29
CA GLY A 58 -0.62 -10.88 -7.15
C GLY A 58 0.16 -10.17 -6.04
N ASP A 59 -0.47 -10.11 -4.86
CA ASP A 59 0.05 -9.41 -3.67
C ASP A 59 1.08 -10.26 -2.92
N VAL A 60 2.28 -10.35 -3.47
CA VAL A 60 3.40 -11.09 -2.89
C VAL A 60 4.71 -10.31 -2.99
N GLY A 61 5.61 -10.47 -2.03
CA GLY A 61 6.88 -9.74 -1.96
C GLY A 61 7.73 -9.81 -3.24
N SER A 62 7.69 -10.93 -3.95
CA SER A 62 8.43 -11.12 -5.20
C SER A 62 7.87 -10.30 -6.38
N ALA A 63 6.61 -9.84 -6.35
CA ALA A 63 6.06 -8.93 -7.35
C ALA A 63 6.76 -7.55 -7.33
N HIS A 64 7.40 -7.22 -6.22
CA HIS A 64 8.19 -5.99 -6.07
C HIS A 64 9.66 -6.13 -6.50
N ASN A 65 10.11 -7.33 -6.95
CA ASN A 65 11.49 -7.58 -7.34
C ASN A 65 11.84 -6.88 -8.66
N ARG A 66 12.77 -5.89 -8.62
CA ARG A 66 13.17 -5.08 -9.78
C ARG A 66 13.91 -5.91 -10.84
N LEU A 67 14.66 -6.93 -10.43
CA LEU A 67 15.32 -7.81 -11.40
C LEU A 67 14.29 -8.59 -12.22
N LEU A 68 13.27 -9.18 -11.57
CA LEU A 68 12.19 -9.87 -12.28
C LEU A 68 11.41 -8.91 -13.18
N ARG A 69 11.19 -7.68 -12.72
CA ARG A 69 10.50 -6.64 -13.49
C ARG A 69 11.26 -6.32 -14.79
N PHE A 70 12.55 -6.07 -14.69
CA PHE A 70 13.36 -5.73 -15.87
C PHE A 70 13.64 -6.92 -16.76
N GLN A 71 13.79 -8.13 -16.21
CA GLN A 71 13.81 -9.36 -16.98
C GLN A 71 12.57 -9.48 -17.88
N ASN A 72 11.36 -9.39 -17.28
CA ASN A 72 10.11 -9.50 -18.04
C ASN A 72 9.96 -8.37 -19.08
N LEU A 73 10.39 -7.15 -18.77
CA LEU A 73 10.38 -6.04 -19.72
C LEU A 73 11.27 -6.34 -20.93
N LEU A 74 12.49 -6.82 -20.72
CA LEU A 74 13.41 -7.15 -21.81
C LEU A 74 12.91 -8.33 -22.66
N GLU A 75 12.35 -9.37 -22.02
CA GLU A 75 11.74 -10.51 -22.72
C GLU A 75 10.57 -10.06 -23.61
N GLU A 76 9.69 -9.20 -23.11
CA GLU A 76 8.57 -8.63 -23.86
C GLU A 76 9.06 -7.82 -25.08
N LYS A 77 10.10 -7.02 -24.88
CA LYS A 77 10.69 -6.21 -25.96
C LYS A 77 11.63 -7.02 -26.86
N LYS A 78 11.81 -8.34 -26.62
CA LYS A 78 12.71 -9.24 -27.35
C LYS A 78 14.16 -8.75 -27.36
N LEU A 79 14.60 -8.22 -26.23
CA LEU A 79 15.96 -7.69 -26.02
C LEU A 79 16.82 -8.67 -25.21
N PRO A 80 18.15 -8.62 -25.35
CA PRO A 80 19.06 -9.50 -24.61
C PRO A 80 18.91 -9.31 -23.09
N LEU A 81 18.81 -10.42 -22.35
CA LEU A 81 18.76 -10.38 -20.88
C LEU A 81 20.13 -10.07 -20.27
N HIS A 82 21.19 -10.67 -20.82
CA HIS A 82 22.55 -10.46 -20.34
C HIS A 82 23.26 -9.38 -21.21
N PRO A 83 23.90 -8.44 -20.56
CA PRO A 83 24.02 -8.20 -19.11
C PRO A 83 22.87 -7.35 -18.54
N HIS A 84 21.91 -6.94 -19.37
CA HIS A 84 21.04 -5.80 -19.16
C HIS A 84 20.07 -5.94 -17.98
N ALA A 85 19.43 -7.09 -17.78
CA ALA A 85 18.45 -7.24 -16.69
C ALA A 85 19.05 -6.94 -15.32
N LEU A 86 20.25 -7.47 -15.07
CA LEU A 86 20.94 -7.25 -13.79
C LEU A 86 21.49 -5.83 -13.68
N GLU A 87 22.07 -5.29 -14.74
CA GLU A 87 22.63 -3.93 -14.72
C GLU A 87 21.52 -2.86 -14.58
N MET A 88 20.36 -3.05 -15.19
CA MET A 88 19.18 -2.21 -14.97
C MET A 88 18.74 -2.25 -13.50
N ALA A 89 18.67 -3.43 -12.88
CA ALA A 89 18.32 -3.55 -11.47
C ALA A 89 19.33 -2.86 -10.56
N LYS A 90 20.62 -3.02 -10.83
CA LYS A 90 21.71 -2.34 -10.10
C LYS A 90 21.64 -0.82 -10.26
N ALA A 91 21.46 -0.32 -11.50
CA ALA A 91 21.35 1.11 -11.79
C ALA A 91 20.18 1.73 -11.03
N TYR A 92 19.01 1.11 -11.09
CA TYR A 92 17.82 1.56 -10.36
C TYR A 92 18.07 1.62 -8.86
N TRP A 93 18.55 0.51 -8.26
CA TRP A 93 18.74 0.48 -6.81
C TRP A 93 19.85 1.41 -6.33
N ARG A 94 20.91 1.60 -7.10
CA ARG A 94 21.92 2.61 -6.78
C ARG A 94 21.29 4.00 -6.74
N GLY A 95 20.49 4.37 -7.77
CA GLY A 95 19.79 5.65 -7.79
C GLY A 95 18.87 5.84 -6.59
N VAL A 96 18.14 4.80 -6.17
CA VAL A 96 17.29 4.86 -4.97
C VAL A 96 18.14 5.00 -3.71
N LEU A 97 19.05 4.07 -3.44
CA LEU A 97 19.79 3.99 -2.18
C LEU A 97 20.68 5.20 -1.92
N ASP A 98 21.29 5.77 -2.98
CA ASP A 98 22.18 6.93 -2.86
C ASP A 98 21.42 8.25 -2.57
N ASN A 99 20.10 8.26 -2.75
CA ASN A 99 19.26 9.44 -2.54
C ASN A 99 18.19 9.24 -1.45
N MET A 100 18.45 8.34 -0.52
CA MET A 100 17.57 8.11 0.64
C MET A 100 18.07 8.88 1.85
N GLU A 101 17.12 9.55 2.52
CA GLU A 101 17.34 10.18 3.83
C GLU A 101 16.21 9.76 4.78
N PRO A 102 16.50 9.54 6.08
CA PRO A 102 15.47 9.20 7.04
C PRO A 102 14.44 10.32 7.20
N SER A 103 13.20 9.95 7.43
CA SER A 103 12.14 10.92 7.77
C SER A 103 12.52 11.75 8.99
N PRO A 104 12.15 13.05 9.01
CA PRO A 104 12.42 13.91 10.16
C PRO A 104 11.92 13.28 11.47
N GLY A 105 12.79 13.22 12.47
CA GLY A 105 12.49 12.63 13.78
C GLY A 105 12.54 11.12 13.86
N ALA A 106 12.91 10.39 12.78
CA ALA A 106 12.90 8.93 12.78
C ALA A 106 13.90 8.33 13.79
N ARG A 107 15.10 8.87 13.91
CA ARG A 107 16.09 8.38 14.86
C ARG A 107 15.71 8.75 16.29
N GLU A 108 15.34 9.98 16.52
CA GLU A 108 14.96 10.51 17.82
C GLU A 108 13.80 9.72 18.43
N ILE A 109 12.80 9.37 17.61
CA ILE A 109 11.67 8.56 18.06
C ILE A 109 12.09 7.14 18.44
N MET A 110 12.96 6.50 17.66
CA MET A 110 13.46 5.17 17.96
C MET A 110 14.26 5.13 19.26
N GLU A 111 15.11 6.13 19.49
CA GLU A 111 15.84 6.27 20.75
C GLU A 111 14.90 6.48 21.94
N GLU A 112 13.84 7.28 21.76
CA GLU A 112 12.85 7.50 22.81
C GLU A 112 12.05 6.24 23.12
N LEU A 113 11.59 5.52 22.11
CA LEU A 113 10.86 4.25 22.28
C LEU A 113 11.73 3.21 23.03
N ARG A 114 13.03 3.13 22.70
CA ARG A 114 13.96 2.27 23.43
C ARG A 114 14.09 2.67 24.89
N ARG A 115 14.22 3.98 25.19
CA ARG A 115 14.27 4.47 26.59
C ARG A 115 12.99 4.15 27.35
N MET A 116 11.85 4.06 26.66
CA MET A 116 10.57 3.65 27.23
C MET A 116 10.45 2.12 27.38
N GLY A 117 11.43 1.33 26.93
CA GLY A 117 11.37 -0.13 26.94
C GLY A 117 10.35 -0.72 25.94
N ILE A 118 10.08 0.02 24.86
CA ILE A 118 9.20 -0.42 23.77
C ILE A 118 10.04 -1.17 22.74
N ARG A 119 9.58 -2.34 22.31
CA ARG A 119 10.19 -3.06 21.18
C ARG A 119 9.88 -2.36 19.87
N ILE A 120 10.87 -2.27 19.00
CA ILE A 120 10.78 -1.61 17.71
C ILE A 120 10.87 -2.63 16.59
N GLY A 121 9.85 -2.67 15.73
CA GLY A 121 9.82 -3.56 14.58
C GLY A 121 9.64 -2.84 13.26
N LEU A 122 10.06 -3.51 12.19
CA LEU A 122 9.69 -3.14 10.83
C LEU A 122 8.66 -4.12 10.29
N GLY A 123 7.60 -3.62 9.66
CA GLY A 123 6.60 -4.39 8.92
C GLY A 123 6.44 -3.81 7.52
N THR A 124 7.03 -4.42 6.50
CA THR A 124 7.18 -3.80 5.20
C THR A 124 6.92 -4.79 4.06
N ASP A 125 6.29 -4.30 2.99
CA ASP A 125 6.17 -5.07 1.76
C ASP A 125 7.52 -5.12 1.03
N MET A 126 7.72 -6.16 0.19
CA MET A 126 8.91 -6.35 -0.64
C MET A 126 9.85 -7.47 -0.14
N THR A 127 10.93 -7.70 -0.91
CA THR A 127 11.97 -8.69 -0.59
C THR A 127 12.83 -8.24 0.60
N ALA A 128 13.13 -9.15 1.49
CA ALA A 128 13.88 -8.88 2.72
C ALA A 128 15.23 -8.24 2.44
N TYR A 129 15.99 -8.77 1.46
CA TYR A 129 17.31 -8.25 1.11
C TYR A 129 17.32 -6.73 0.89
N MET A 130 16.40 -6.22 0.07
CA MET A 130 16.36 -4.78 -0.24
C MET A 130 15.90 -3.94 0.95
N GLN A 131 15.04 -4.46 1.82
CA GLN A 131 14.62 -3.73 3.00
C GLN A 131 15.74 -3.62 4.04
N TYR A 132 16.59 -4.64 4.16
CA TYR A 132 17.83 -4.57 4.93
C TYR A 132 18.79 -3.52 4.39
N GLU A 133 19.06 -3.50 3.06
CA GLU A 133 19.91 -2.48 2.42
C GLU A 133 19.40 -1.05 2.70
N LYS A 134 18.08 -0.84 2.58
CA LYS A 134 17.46 0.45 2.89
C LYS A 134 17.64 0.85 4.35
N LEU A 135 17.37 -0.06 5.30
CA LEU A 135 17.54 0.22 6.74
C LEU A 135 18.99 0.57 7.09
N ILE A 136 19.96 -0.16 6.53
CA ILE A 136 21.39 0.11 6.71
C ILE A 136 21.73 1.49 6.14
N ARG A 137 21.25 1.80 4.92
CA ARG A 137 21.51 3.09 4.28
C ARG A 137 20.92 4.28 5.06
N LEU A 138 19.75 4.10 5.65
CA LEU A 138 19.09 5.10 6.49
C LEU A 138 19.75 5.23 7.88
N GLY A 139 20.61 4.29 8.29
CA GLY A 139 21.17 4.22 9.65
C GLY A 139 20.10 3.93 10.69
N LEU A 140 19.07 3.11 10.33
CA LEU A 140 17.99 2.73 11.23
C LEU A 140 18.02 1.26 11.62
N MET A 141 18.90 0.46 11.00
CA MET A 141 18.99 -0.99 11.24
C MET A 141 19.27 -1.34 12.69
N GLU A 142 20.12 -0.59 13.36
CA GLU A 142 20.51 -0.81 14.76
C GLU A 142 19.35 -0.67 15.76
N TYR A 143 18.26 0.02 15.37
CA TYR A 143 17.10 0.21 16.22
C TYR A 143 16.10 -0.95 16.15
N MET A 144 16.19 -1.81 15.14
CA MET A 144 15.21 -2.86 14.90
C MET A 144 15.42 -4.08 15.82
N ASP A 145 14.43 -4.39 16.64
CA ASP A 145 14.40 -5.65 17.40
C ASP A 145 13.94 -6.83 16.54
N PHE A 146 13.13 -6.55 15.51
CA PHE A 146 12.65 -7.54 14.52
C PHE A 146 12.21 -6.87 13.22
N ILE A 147 12.21 -7.66 12.15
CA ILE A 147 11.78 -7.26 10.82
C ILE A 147 10.83 -8.32 10.28
N VAL A 148 9.75 -7.88 9.64
CA VAL A 148 8.82 -8.71 8.85
C VAL A 148 8.74 -8.13 7.46
N SER A 149 9.12 -8.91 6.45
CA SER A 149 8.89 -8.59 5.04
C SER A 149 7.70 -9.38 4.50
N SER A 150 7.05 -8.89 3.45
CA SER A 150 6.02 -9.67 2.77
C SER A 150 6.57 -10.94 2.11
N GLU A 151 7.86 -10.96 1.74
CA GLU A 151 8.54 -12.18 1.28
C GLU A 151 8.54 -13.26 2.37
N GLU A 152 8.85 -12.90 3.64
CA GLU A 152 8.81 -13.84 4.77
C GLU A 152 7.38 -14.23 5.15
N ALA A 153 6.47 -13.27 5.13
CA ALA A 153 5.07 -13.49 5.48
C ALA A 153 4.30 -14.32 4.44
N GLY A 154 4.81 -14.41 3.21
CA GLY A 154 4.16 -15.07 2.08
C GLY A 154 2.96 -14.28 1.52
N THR A 155 2.73 -13.07 2.00
CA THR A 155 1.66 -12.17 1.55
C THR A 155 2.03 -10.73 1.82
N ASP A 156 1.58 -9.82 0.94
CA ASP A 156 1.68 -8.39 1.18
C ASP A 156 0.61 -7.91 2.18
N LYS A 157 0.79 -6.72 2.73
CA LYS A 157 -0.26 -5.98 3.42
C LYS A 157 -1.40 -5.68 2.43
N PRO A 158 -2.68 -5.76 2.83
CA PRO A 158 -3.21 -5.88 4.20
C PRO A 158 -3.44 -7.33 4.69
N GLY A 159 -2.76 -8.32 4.15
CA GLY A 159 -2.94 -9.72 4.51
C GLY A 159 -2.79 -9.98 6.02
N ASN A 160 -3.79 -10.59 6.67
CA ASN A 160 -3.79 -10.83 8.12
C ASN A 160 -2.57 -11.63 8.60
N ALA A 161 -2.09 -12.60 7.81
CA ALA A 161 -0.92 -13.41 8.15
C ALA A 161 0.35 -12.56 8.36
N PHE A 162 0.49 -11.46 7.62
CA PHE A 162 1.57 -10.50 7.76
C PHE A 162 1.57 -9.85 9.16
N PHE A 163 0.45 -9.31 9.59
CA PHE A 163 0.33 -8.62 10.89
C PHE A 163 0.44 -9.61 12.06
N MET A 164 -0.13 -10.82 11.92
CA MET A 164 0.02 -11.86 12.92
C MET A 164 1.48 -12.32 13.06
N LEU A 165 2.27 -12.33 11.99
CA LEU A 165 3.71 -12.57 12.06
C LEU A 165 4.42 -11.43 12.79
N CYS A 166 4.03 -10.18 12.55
CA CYS A 166 4.55 -9.02 13.28
C CYS A 166 4.32 -9.15 14.79
N ALA A 167 3.09 -9.44 15.24
CA ALA A 167 2.76 -9.62 16.65
C ALA A 167 3.56 -10.78 17.28
N ARG A 168 3.68 -11.91 16.59
CA ARG A 168 4.46 -13.07 17.03
C ARG A 168 5.94 -12.72 17.22
N LYS A 169 6.58 -12.03 16.26
CA LYS A 169 7.97 -11.60 16.39
C LYS A 169 8.15 -10.51 17.45
N ALA A 170 7.15 -9.66 17.64
CA ALA A 170 7.12 -8.73 18.76
C ALA A 170 7.00 -9.43 20.12
N GLY A 171 6.58 -10.68 20.18
CA GLY A 171 6.31 -11.39 21.43
C GLY A 171 5.14 -10.78 22.22
N CYS A 172 4.18 -10.17 21.53
CA CYS A 172 3.07 -9.42 22.10
C CYS A 172 1.75 -9.89 21.52
N LEU A 173 0.64 -9.62 22.21
CA LEU A 173 -0.69 -9.75 21.63
C LEU A 173 -0.89 -8.64 20.59
N PRO A 174 -1.71 -8.84 19.54
CA PRO A 174 -1.99 -7.81 18.55
C PRO A 174 -2.40 -6.47 19.17
N GLY A 175 -3.32 -6.46 20.15
CA GLY A 175 -3.77 -5.24 20.83
C GLY A 175 -2.69 -4.53 21.67
N GLU A 176 -1.51 -5.15 21.87
CA GLU A 176 -0.34 -4.57 22.51
C GLU A 176 0.68 -4.01 21.50
N CYS A 177 0.40 -4.15 20.21
CA CYS A 177 1.18 -3.62 19.09
C CYS A 177 0.54 -2.34 18.55
N LEU A 178 1.37 -1.35 18.23
CA LEU A 178 0.98 -0.14 17.50
C LEU A 178 1.67 -0.16 16.13
N PHE A 179 0.89 -0.20 15.05
CA PHE A 179 1.39 -0.14 13.67
C PHE A 179 1.31 1.28 13.13
N ILE A 180 2.37 1.73 12.47
CA ILE A 180 2.48 3.08 11.89
C ILE A 180 2.84 2.93 10.41
N GLY A 181 2.02 3.47 9.50
CA GLY A 181 2.31 3.47 8.08
C GLY A 181 1.53 4.51 7.30
N ASP A 182 1.98 4.79 6.07
CA ASP A 182 1.44 5.87 5.23
C ASP A 182 0.24 5.44 4.37
N ASN A 183 -0.02 4.15 4.25
CA ASN A 183 -1.12 3.64 3.44
C ASN A 183 -2.32 3.27 4.31
N ILE A 184 -3.43 4.01 4.09
CA ILE A 184 -4.64 3.83 4.89
C ILE A 184 -5.26 2.44 4.74
N VAL A 185 -5.16 1.80 3.57
CA VAL A 185 -5.71 0.46 3.30
C VAL A 185 -4.77 -0.61 3.81
N ARG A 186 -3.51 -0.56 3.35
CA ARG A 186 -2.52 -1.63 3.57
C ARG A 186 -2.03 -1.64 5.01
N ASP A 187 -1.66 -0.47 5.57
CA ASP A 187 -1.08 -0.37 6.90
C ASP A 187 -2.14 -0.24 7.98
N TYR A 188 -2.93 0.84 7.92
CA TYR A 188 -3.93 1.10 8.94
C TYR A 188 -5.04 0.04 8.94
N GLY A 189 -5.67 -0.18 7.78
CA GLY A 189 -6.77 -1.14 7.63
C GLY A 189 -6.35 -2.57 7.96
N GLY A 190 -5.19 -3.01 7.43
CA GLY A 190 -4.68 -4.36 7.68
C GLY A 190 -4.30 -4.59 9.15
N ALA A 191 -3.61 -3.63 9.79
CA ALA A 191 -3.25 -3.72 11.20
C ALA A 191 -4.47 -3.72 12.11
N ALA A 192 -5.44 -2.83 11.85
CA ALA A 192 -6.68 -2.76 12.62
C ALA A 192 -7.50 -4.05 12.49
N ALA A 193 -7.63 -4.62 11.27
CA ALA A 193 -8.29 -5.89 11.04
C ALA A 193 -7.62 -7.06 11.77
N ALA A 194 -6.30 -7.00 11.96
CA ALA A 194 -5.54 -7.97 12.76
C ALA A 194 -5.65 -7.73 14.29
N GLY A 195 -6.44 -6.77 14.74
CA GLY A 195 -6.62 -6.42 16.15
C GLY A 195 -5.48 -5.61 16.76
N MET A 196 -4.60 -5.01 15.94
CA MET A 196 -3.56 -4.09 16.38
C MET A 196 -4.13 -2.68 16.54
N GLN A 197 -3.46 -1.89 17.35
CA GLN A 197 -3.65 -0.44 17.25
C GLN A 197 -2.91 0.07 16.04
N ALA A 198 -3.48 1.07 15.36
CA ALA A 198 -2.89 1.62 14.16
C ALA A 198 -2.98 3.15 14.13
N ARG A 199 -2.04 3.78 13.43
CA ARG A 199 -2.09 5.20 13.09
C ARG A 199 -1.73 5.38 11.63
N TRP A 200 -2.54 6.11 10.92
CA TRP A 200 -2.25 6.54 9.57
C TRP A 200 -1.28 7.71 9.60
N PHE A 201 -0.06 7.49 9.14
CA PHE A 201 0.95 8.52 9.03
C PHE A 201 0.81 9.29 7.74
N ILE A 202 0.68 10.61 7.83
CA ILE A 202 0.67 11.52 6.68
C ILE A 202 2.00 12.26 6.67
N PRO A 203 2.97 11.80 5.85
CA PRO A 203 4.31 12.36 5.87
C PRO A 203 4.34 13.82 5.38
N PRO A 204 5.32 14.62 5.81
CA PRO A 204 5.40 16.06 5.51
C PRO A 204 5.27 16.40 4.03
N TRP A 205 5.83 15.58 3.14
CA TRP A 205 5.77 15.80 1.69
C TRP A 205 4.40 15.50 1.07
N LYS A 206 3.51 14.81 1.76
CA LYS A 206 2.12 14.55 1.34
C LYS A 206 1.10 15.52 2.00
N GLN A 207 1.48 16.23 3.07
CA GLN A 207 0.55 17.08 3.84
C GLN A 207 -0.06 18.22 3.03
N LYS A 208 0.71 18.89 2.17
CA LYS A 208 0.20 20.00 1.34
C LYS A 208 -0.97 19.57 0.43
N ASN A 209 -0.89 18.38 -0.13
CA ASN A 209 -1.96 17.85 -0.98
C ASN A 209 -3.17 17.44 -0.14
N HIS A 210 -2.93 16.89 1.06
CA HIS A 210 -4.01 16.50 1.98
C HIS A 210 -4.78 17.72 2.49
N LEU A 211 -4.11 18.81 2.83
CA LEU A 211 -4.74 20.07 3.25
C LEU A 211 -5.52 20.75 2.12
N ARG A 212 -5.00 20.77 0.89
CA ARG A 212 -5.71 21.34 -0.26
C ARG A 212 -7.03 20.62 -0.54
N HIS A 213 -7.06 19.32 -0.42
CA HIS A 213 -8.31 18.55 -0.58
C HIS A 213 -9.31 18.77 0.56
N SER A 214 -8.85 19.17 1.75
CA SER A 214 -9.74 19.57 2.84
C SER A 214 -10.28 21.00 2.67
N GLU A 215 -9.50 21.94 2.13
CA GLU A 215 -9.90 23.33 1.94
C GLU A 215 -10.85 23.51 0.74
N THR A 216 -10.65 22.81 -0.38
CA THR A 216 -11.56 22.89 -1.54
C THR A 216 -12.94 22.34 -1.24
N ALA A 217 -13.10 21.48 -0.23
CA ALA A 217 -14.40 20.97 0.20
C ALA A 217 -15.26 22.01 0.97
N PHE A 218 -14.67 23.09 1.48
CA PHE A 218 -15.40 24.19 2.14
C PHE A 218 -15.76 25.35 1.19
N ALA A 219 -15.13 25.43 0.00
CA ALA A 219 -15.34 26.51 -0.95
C ALA A 219 -16.57 26.31 -1.87
N ASP A 220 -17.04 25.09 -2.08
CA ASP A 220 -18.20 24.78 -2.93
C ASP A 220 -19.47 24.47 -2.11
N LYS A 221 -19.97 25.45 -1.35
CA LYS A 221 -21.39 25.49 -0.98
C LYS A 221 -22.08 26.45 -1.96
N PRO A 222 -22.89 25.98 -2.92
CA PRO A 222 -23.74 26.88 -3.67
C PRO A 222 -24.77 27.49 -2.71
N SER A 223 -24.83 28.81 -2.68
CA SER A 223 -25.88 29.60 -2.04
C SER A 223 -27.24 29.04 -2.44
N LEU A 224 -28.06 28.72 -1.46
CA LEU A 224 -29.47 28.37 -1.63
C LEU A 224 -30.20 29.52 -2.32
N ALA A 225 -30.36 29.46 -3.63
CA ALA A 225 -31.34 30.26 -4.35
C ALA A 225 -32.68 29.52 -4.40
N GLN A 226 -33.74 30.24 -4.08
CA GLN A 226 -35.13 29.79 -3.91
C GLN A 226 -35.74 29.15 -5.17
N PRO A 227 -36.81 28.32 -5.03
CA PRO A 227 -37.37 27.55 -6.11
C PRO A 227 -38.29 28.41 -7.01
N GLY A 228 -37.98 28.51 -8.29
CA GLY A 228 -38.85 29.02 -9.33
C GLY A 228 -39.57 27.88 -10.06
N MET A 229 -40.85 28.13 -10.32
CA MET A 229 -41.91 27.21 -10.79
C MET A 229 -41.62 26.50 -12.12
N ALA A 230 -42.30 25.40 -12.23
CA ALA A 230 -42.45 24.44 -13.31
C ALA A 230 -42.73 25.02 -14.73
N GLN A 231 -42.21 24.28 -15.73
CA GLN A 231 -42.98 24.03 -16.97
C GLN A 231 -42.64 22.64 -17.51
N THR A 232 -43.67 21.88 -17.67
CA THR A 232 -43.79 20.57 -18.33
C THR A 232 -43.61 20.65 -19.82
N SER A 233 -42.86 19.71 -20.41
CA SER A 233 -43.14 19.30 -21.80
C SER A 233 -42.73 17.81 -22.03
N THR A 234 -43.70 17.07 -22.43
CA THR A 234 -43.73 15.68 -22.93
C THR A 234 -43.14 15.56 -24.34
N ALA A 235 -42.38 14.48 -24.60
CA ALA A 235 -42.31 13.74 -25.86
C ALA A 235 -41.42 12.54 -25.73
N GLN A 236 -41.99 11.40 -25.73
CA GLN A 236 -42.21 10.39 -26.79
C GLN A 236 -41.11 9.33 -26.92
N ILE A 237 -41.55 8.16 -26.65
CA ILE A 237 -40.95 6.82 -26.79
C ILE A 237 -40.78 6.48 -28.28
N SER A 238 -39.67 5.85 -28.65
CA SER A 238 -39.67 4.94 -29.80
C SER A 238 -38.84 3.70 -29.53
N THR A 239 -39.52 2.59 -29.66
CA THR A 239 -39.07 1.20 -29.63
C THR A 239 -38.52 0.77 -30.97
N ALA A 240 -37.44 -0.01 -31.02
CA ALA A 240 -37.23 -0.95 -32.12
C ALA A 240 -36.52 -2.22 -31.65
N LYS A 241 -37.08 -3.32 -32.13
CA LYS A 241 -36.91 -4.74 -31.83
C LYS A 241 -35.70 -5.37 -32.54
N SER A 242 -35.14 -6.38 -31.89
CA SER A 242 -35.01 -7.82 -32.30
C SER A 242 -33.96 -8.23 -33.35
N GLY A 243 -33.26 -9.30 -33.02
CA GLY A 243 -32.54 -10.14 -33.99
C GLY A 243 -31.74 -11.24 -33.31
N THR A 244 -32.38 -12.34 -33.06
CA THR A 244 -31.89 -13.68 -32.74
C THR A 244 -31.05 -14.28 -33.87
N VAL A 245 -30.05 -15.17 -33.57
CA VAL A 245 -29.95 -16.54 -34.10
C VAL A 245 -28.72 -17.24 -33.47
N HIS A 246 -28.95 -18.42 -32.86
CA HIS A 246 -28.06 -19.58 -32.67
C HIS A 246 -28.12 -20.47 -33.95
N PRO A 247 -27.43 -21.63 -34.13
CA PRO A 247 -26.71 -22.54 -33.20
C PRO A 247 -25.49 -23.31 -33.78
N GLY A 248 -24.91 -24.24 -32.97
CA GLY A 248 -24.46 -25.54 -33.47
C GLY A 248 -23.07 -26.00 -32.97
N ILE A 249 -23.02 -26.87 -32.00
CA ILE A 249 -22.67 -28.33 -31.98
C ILE A 249 -21.22 -28.66 -32.38
N ALA A 250 -20.38 -29.32 -31.55
CA ALA A 250 -20.40 -30.75 -31.22
C ALA A 250 -19.35 -31.13 -30.14
N GLN A 251 -19.68 -32.19 -29.45
CA GLN A 251 -19.02 -32.92 -28.38
C GLN A 251 -17.85 -33.81 -28.86
N HIS A 252 -16.91 -34.08 -27.93
CA HIS A 252 -16.36 -35.40 -27.52
C HIS A 252 -15.30 -35.04 -26.45
N GLY A 253 -15.29 -35.42 -25.25
CA GLY A 253 -15.55 -36.66 -24.52
C GLY A 253 -14.27 -37.50 -24.32
N THR A 254 -13.63 -37.45 -23.13
CA THR A 254 -13.25 -38.65 -22.35
C THR A 254 -12.62 -38.22 -20.99
N ASP A 255 -13.09 -38.95 -19.99
CA ASP A 255 -12.79 -38.83 -18.56
C ASP A 255 -11.35 -39.17 -18.19
N SER A 256 -10.82 -38.51 -17.18
CA SER A 256 -10.11 -39.15 -16.07
C SER A 256 -10.10 -38.26 -14.84
N GLU A 257 -10.75 -38.79 -13.80
CA GLU A 257 -10.80 -38.27 -12.46
C GLU A 257 -9.40 -38.20 -11.84
N MET A 258 -9.06 -37.05 -11.26
CA MET A 258 -8.30 -37.05 -10.00
C MET A 258 -8.72 -35.87 -9.14
N ASN A 259 -9.24 -36.24 -8.00
CA ASN A 259 -9.67 -35.40 -6.89
C ASN A 259 -8.51 -34.56 -6.34
N GLY A 260 -8.73 -33.26 -6.19
CA GLY A 260 -7.84 -32.35 -5.51
C GLY A 260 -8.50 -30.97 -5.38
N LYS A 261 -9.54 -30.89 -4.53
CA LYS A 261 -10.22 -29.61 -4.22
C LYS A 261 -9.27 -28.70 -3.43
N GLY A 262 -8.71 -27.72 -4.10
CA GLY A 262 -8.17 -26.53 -3.51
C GLY A 262 -8.67 -25.33 -4.31
N LYS A 263 -9.83 -24.78 -3.95
CA LYS A 263 -10.24 -23.46 -4.44
C LYS A 263 -9.25 -22.42 -3.93
N PRO A 264 -8.74 -21.50 -4.76
CA PRO A 264 -8.12 -20.29 -4.25
C PRO A 264 -9.24 -19.51 -3.54
N ALA A 265 -9.04 -19.28 -2.26
CA ALA A 265 -9.92 -18.44 -1.47
C ALA A 265 -9.75 -16.99 -1.93
N SER A 266 -10.63 -16.56 -2.83
CA SER A 266 -10.97 -15.15 -2.98
C SER A 266 -11.77 -14.75 -1.73
N GLY A 267 -11.08 -14.66 -0.59
CA GLY A 267 -11.60 -14.14 0.66
C GLY A 267 -11.41 -12.63 0.66
N PHE A 268 -12.24 -11.91 -0.07
CA PHE A 268 -12.54 -10.53 0.30
C PHE A 268 -13.05 -10.54 1.73
N LEU A 269 -12.45 -9.69 2.57
CA LEU A 269 -12.78 -9.43 3.96
C LEU A 269 -14.30 -9.51 4.22
N THR A 270 -14.75 -10.64 4.75
CA THR A 270 -16.03 -10.72 5.41
C THR A 270 -15.78 -10.57 6.90
N ALA A 271 -16.34 -9.51 7.46
CA ALA A 271 -16.40 -9.18 8.88
C ALA A 271 -15.03 -8.87 9.53
N ALA A 272 -14.68 -7.61 9.51
CA ALA A 272 -13.65 -7.03 10.37
C ALA A 272 -14.21 -6.85 11.80
N ASP A 273 -14.35 -7.94 12.55
CA ASP A 273 -14.60 -7.84 13.99
C ASP A 273 -13.34 -7.26 14.65
N GLY A 274 -13.34 -5.95 14.95
CA GLY A 274 -12.29 -5.30 15.71
C GLY A 274 -11.55 -4.13 15.04
N LEU A 275 -12.02 -3.59 13.92
CA LEU A 275 -11.39 -2.45 13.23
C LEU A 275 -11.34 -1.16 14.06
N PHE A 276 -12.15 -1.04 15.10
CA PHE A 276 -12.26 0.14 15.94
C PHE A 276 -12.28 -0.22 17.44
N PRO A 277 -11.91 0.69 18.35
CA PRO A 277 -12.09 0.51 19.77
C PRO A 277 -13.57 0.16 20.08
N LYS A 278 -13.82 -0.80 20.98
CA LYS A 278 -15.14 -1.40 21.26
C LYS A 278 -16.29 -0.43 21.52
N GLU A 279 -16.02 0.84 21.80
CA GLU A 279 -17.00 1.87 22.12
C GLU A 279 -17.45 2.74 20.92
N ALA A 280 -16.81 2.62 19.74
CA ALA A 280 -17.08 3.52 18.61
C ALA A 280 -17.60 2.81 17.35
N SER A 281 -17.89 1.49 17.34
CA SER A 281 -17.62 0.84 16.07
C SER A 281 -18.62 -0.11 15.44
N LYS A 282 -19.73 -0.46 15.99
CA LYS A 282 -20.62 -1.42 15.28
C LYS A 282 -21.14 -0.91 13.92
N ASP A 283 -21.23 0.42 13.78
CA ASP A 283 -21.75 1.05 12.55
C ASP A 283 -20.63 1.59 11.63
N LEU A 284 -19.41 1.82 12.18
CA LEU A 284 -18.28 2.35 11.42
C LEU A 284 -17.52 1.30 10.60
N GLU A 285 -17.51 0.04 11.02
CA GLU A 285 -16.80 -1.03 10.31
C GLU A 285 -17.27 -1.26 8.87
N PRO A 286 -18.58 -1.44 8.61
CA PRO A 286 -19.09 -1.61 7.24
C PRO A 286 -18.92 -0.34 6.40
N ALA A 287 -19.03 0.84 7.02
CA ALA A 287 -18.81 2.12 6.36
C ALA A 287 -17.34 2.32 5.98
N PHE A 288 -16.40 1.96 6.87
CA PHE A 288 -14.97 2.03 6.60
C PHE A 288 -14.55 1.07 5.48
N ALA A 289 -15.03 -0.17 5.48
CA ALA A 289 -14.76 -1.12 4.41
C ALA A 289 -15.26 -0.61 3.04
N ARG A 290 -16.45 0.01 2.99
CA ARG A 290 -16.97 0.67 1.78
C ARG A 290 -16.15 1.89 1.39
N ALA A 291 -15.74 2.72 2.36
CA ALA A 291 -14.91 3.88 2.12
C ALA A 291 -13.53 3.53 1.55
N LEU A 292 -12.98 2.37 1.89
CA LEU A 292 -11.74 1.86 1.32
C LEU A 292 -11.91 1.37 -0.13
N GLN A 293 -13.10 0.87 -0.49
CA GLN A 293 -13.40 0.42 -1.87
C GLN A 293 -13.62 1.59 -2.84
N ASP A 294 -14.22 2.70 -2.35
CA ASP A 294 -14.40 3.93 -3.11
C ASP A 294 -14.05 5.16 -2.26
N PRO A 295 -12.74 5.47 -2.13
CA PRO A 295 -12.28 6.62 -1.33
C PRO A 295 -12.73 7.98 -1.87
N GLY A 296 -13.16 8.05 -3.14
CA GLY A 296 -13.65 9.26 -3.79
C GLY A 296 -15.10 9.60 -3.51
N ALA A 297 -15.89 8.64 -3.01
CA ALA A 297 -17.29 8.88 -2.70
C ALA A 297 -17.46 9.90 -1.55
N PRO A 298 -18.45 10.80 -1.61
CA PRO A 298 -18.65 11.84 -0.58
C PRO A 298 -18.83 11.28 0.83
N GLU A 299 -19.58 10.18 0.97
CA GLU A 299 -19.80 9.47 2.25
C GLU A 299 -18.52 8.82 2.80
N SER A 300 -17.63 8.39 1.93
CA SER A 300 -16.35 7.77 2.31
C SER A 300 -15.44 8.75 3.03
N ARG A 301 -15.53 10.03 2.66
CA ARG A 301 -14.67 11.07 3.21
C ARG A 301 -14.87 11.28 4.71
N ALA A 302 -16.11 11.35 5.17
CA ALA A 302 -16.41 11.50 6.60
C ALA A 302 -15.85 10.32 7.43
N VAL A 303 -15.93 9.11 6.88
CA VAL A 303 -15.41 7.90 7.51
C VAL A 303 -13.88 7.92 7.55
N LEU A 304 -13.22 8.29 6.44
CA LEU A 304 -11.76 8.39 6.37
C LEU A 304 -11.22 9.52 7.24
N ASP A 305 -11.96 10.63 7.42
CA ASP A 305 -11.58 11.72 8.30
C ASP A 305 -11.65 11.35 9.79
N ALA A 306 -12.42 10.34 10.16
CA ALA A 306 -12.46 9.80 11.52
C ALA A 306 -11.27 8.87 11.84
N VAL A 307 -10.48 8.45 10.85
CA VAL A 307 -9.31 7.57 11.06
C VAL A 307 -8.25 8.28 11.90
N PRO A 308 -7.78 7.67 13.01
CA PRO A 308 -6.69 8.21 13.79
C PRO A 308 -5.41 8.36 12.99
N ARG A 309 -4.95 9.60 12.82
CA ARG A 309 -3.77 9.95 12.03
C ARG A 309 -2.72 10.67 12.85
N ILE A 310 -1.49 10.66 12.36
CA ILE A 310 -0.38 11.48 12.86
C ILE A 310 0.29 12.18 11.68
N PHE A 311 0.83 13.35 11.95
CA PHE A 311 1.52 14.19 10.94
C PHE A 311 3.02 14.27 11.17
N ALA A 312 3.48 13.82 12.34
CA ALA A 312 4.89 13.75 12.68
C ALA A 312 5.17 12.49 13.49
N LEU A 313 6.34 11.88 13.27
CA LEU A 313 6.75 10.70 14.06
C LEU A 313 6.92 11.04 15.54
N SER A 314 7.24 12.29 15.88
CA SER A 314 7.36 12.78 17.26
C SER A 314 6.08 12.70 18.09
N GLU A 315 4.92 12.47 17.48
CA GLU A 315 3.65 12.26 18.20
C GLU A 315 3.53 10.86 18.84
N ILE A 316 4.31 9.89 18.37
CA ILE A 316 4.19 8.47 18.77
C ILE A 316 4.47 8.25 20.28
N PRO A 317 5.52 8.85 20.93
CA PRO A 317 5.76 8.62 22.35
C PRO A 317 4.59 9.04 23.23
N GLU A 318 3.91 10.13 22.89
CA GLU A 318 2.75 10.58 23.63
C GLU A 318 1.58 9.58 23.51
N ILE A 319 1.35 9.03 22.32
CA ILE A 319 0.35 7.97 22.10
C ILE A 319 0.66 6.76 22.99
N VAL A 320 1.92 6.34 23.03
CA VAL A 320 2.36 5.21 23.85
C VAL A 320 2.20 5.49 25.36
N ARG A 321 2.54 6.71 25.81
CA ARG A 321 2.39 7.10 27.23
C ARG A 321 0.94 7.11 27.68
N ARG A 322 0.02 7.68 26.90
CA ARG A 322 -1.43 7.76 27.23
C ARG A 322 -2.07 6.39 27.41
N GLN A 323 -1.48 5.36 26.83
CA GLN A 323 -1.99 3.99 26.97
C GLN A 323 -1.32 3.19 28.09
N ARG A 324 -0.33 3.79 28.78
CA ARG A 324 0.29 3.23 29.98
C ARG A 324 -0.35 3.74 31.27
N SER A 325 -1.02 4.91 31.18
CA SER A 325 -1.84 5.47 32.27
C SER A 325 -3.23 4.81 32.29
#